data_d89e03709bad5b5b05a74bdd234ae75c
#
_entry.id   d89e03709bad5b5b05a74bdd234ae75c
#
_cell.length_a   1.000
_cell.length_b   1.000
_cell.length_c   1.000
_cell.angle_alpha   90.00
_cell.angle_beta   90.00
_cell.angle_gamma   90.00
#
_symmetry.space_group_name_H-M   'P 1'
#
loop_
_entity.id
_entity.type
_entity.pdbx_description
1 polymer ?
#
loop_
_entity_poly.entity_id
_entity_poly.type
_entity_poly.pdbx_seq_one_letter_code
_entity_poly.pdbx_strand_id
1 'polypeptide(L)'
;MNKQILVVHGGLFSKDGVTIEDVKKRDRFKEIPESGLMSELLWSDPCKENGRRTSKRGVGMSFGPDVAKKFLDENKLNLLVRSHEVKMEGYEVEADGKVITIFSAPNYCDQMGNKGAIIRFTGKDKLEPEFIKFENSPHPDIPIRKYMMPFMF
;
A
#
# COMPACT_ATOMS: atom_id res chain seq x y z
N MET A 1 1.67 -9.18 10.63
CA MET A 1 2.93 -9.94 10.79
C MET A 1 3.44 -9.75 12.22
N ASN A 2 3.69 -10.85 12.96
CA ASN A 2 4.16 -10.91 14.35
C ASN A 2 3.40 -10.02 15.36
N LYS A 3 2.12 -9.74 15.13
CA LYS A 3 1.31 -8.79 15.89
C LYS A 3 1.89 -7.37 16.00
N GLN A 4 2.84 -7.02 15.15
CA GLN A 4 3.53 -5.72 15.14
C GLN A 4 3.29 -4.93 13.86
N ILE A 5 3.10 -5.60 12.74
CA ILE A 5 3.03 -4.98 11.42
C ILE A 5 1.72 -5.36 10.74
N LEU A 6 0.96 -4.37 10.28
CA LEU A 6 -0.14 -4.58 9.34
C LEU A 6 0.40 -4.47 7.92
N VAL A 7 0.04 -5.43 7.08
CA VAL A 7 0.36 -5.42 5.64
C VAL A 7 -0.95 -5.41 4.86
N VAL A 8 -1.14 -4.41 4.01
CA VAL A 8 -2.33 -4.23 3.18
C VAL A 8 -1.93 -3.80 1.76
N HIS A 9 -2.87 -3.75 0.83
CA HIS A 9 -2.59 -3.25 -0.51
C HIS A 9 -2.69 -1.71 -0.59
N GLY A 10 -3.84 -1.14 -0.26
CA GLY A 10 -4.11 0.30 -0.24
C GLY A 10 -3.74 0.92 1.10
N GLY A 11 -4.69 1.09 2.01
CA GLY A 11 -4.40 1.79 3.25
C GLY A 11 -5.45 1.65 4.35
N LEU A 12 -5.65 2.74 5.07
CA LEU A 12 -6.48 2.80 6.26
C LEU A 12 -7.91 3.31 5.95
N PHE A 13 -8.65 3.63 7.00
CA PHE A 13 -10.11 3.71 7.03
C PHE A 13 -10.62 5.14 7.19
N SER A 14 -11.82 5.40 6.65
CA SER A 14 -12.52 6.67 6.75
C SER A 14 -12.99 7.02 8.18
N LYS A 15 -13.00 6.04 9.08
CA LYS A 15 -13.44 6.21 10.48
C LYS A 15 -12.40 5.68 11.46
N ASP A 16 -12.44 6.21 12.67
CA ASP A 16 -11.64 5.74 13.80
C ASP A 16 -12.23 4.45 14.42
N GLY A 17 -11.44 3.82 15.31
CA GLY A 17 -11.86 2.67 16.09
C GLY A 17 -11.99 1.37 15.32
N VAL A 18 -11.50 1.31 14.08
CA VAL A 18 -11.44 0.06 13.31
C VAL A 18 -10.35 -0.84 13.90
N THR A 19 -10.72 -2.06 14.24
CA THR A 19 -9.81 -3.04 14.84
C THR A 19 -9.32 -4.06 13.80
N ILE A 20 -8.20 -4.73 14.14
CA ILE A 20 -7.72 -5.87 13.34
C ILE A 20 -8.77 -6.99 13.28
N GLU A 21 -9.57 -7.18 14.32
CA GLU A 21 -10.63 -8.18 14.32
C GLU A 21 -11.77 -7.78 13.36
N ASP A 22 -12.08 -6.49 13.21
CA ASP A 22 -13.03 -6.03 12.20
C ASP A 22 -12.55 -6.32 10.78
N VAL A 23 -11.25 -6.18 10.54
CA VAL A 23 -10.62 -6.53 9.25
C VAL A 23 -10.71 -8.03 8.99
N LYS A 24 -10.37 -8.86 9.97
CA LYS A 24 -10.40 -10.33 9.86
C LYS A 24 -11.79 -10.89 9.58
N LYS A 25 -12.83 -10.27 10.14
CA LYS A 25 -14.23 -10.68 9.96
C LYS A 25 -14.78 -10.39 8.57
N ARG A 26 -14.05 -9.66 7.70
CA ARG A 26 -14.53 -9.33 6.36
C ARG A 26 -14.54 -10.55 5.45
N ASP A 27 -15.69 -10.81 4.86
CA ASP A 27 -15.80 -11.73 3.73
C ASP A 27 -15.06 -11.13 2.53
N ARG A 28 -14.05 -11.85 2.04
CA ARG A 28 -13.20 -11.45 0.91
C ARG A 28 -13.48 -12.25 -0.37
N PHE A 29 -14.39 -13.18 -0.32
CA PHE A 29 -14.77 -14.04 -1.46
C PHE A 29 -15.97 -13.44 -2.20
N LYS A 30 -15.83 -12.18 -2.63
CA LYS A 30 -16.85 -11.43 -3.35
C LYS A 30 -16.24 -10.29 -4.14
N GLU A 31 -17.02 -9.72 -5.04
CA GLU A 31 -16.65 -8.48 -5.73
C GLU A 31 -16.33 -7.35 -4.74
N ILE A 32 -15.38 -6.49 -5.12
CA ILE A 32 -14.99 -5.36 -4.29
C ILE A 32 -16.16 -4.38 -4.21
N PRO A 33 -16.69 -4.09 -3.01
CA PRO A 33 -17.78 -3.14 -2.89
C PRO A 33 -17.29 -1.70 -3.18
N GLU A 34 -18.20 -0.83 -3.58
CA GLU A 34 -17.90 0.58 -3.87
C GLU A 34 -17.39 1.36 -2.65
N SER A 35 -17.70 0.92 -1.44
CA SER A 35 -17.31 1.58 -0.19
C SER A 35 -17.12 0.60 0.96
N GLY A 36 -16.60 1.10 2.09
CA GLY A 36 -16.39 0.37 3.33
C GLY A 36 -15.01 -0.26 3.46
N LEU A 37 -14.80 -1.02 4.53
CA LEU A 37 -13.47 -1.47 4.95
C LEU A 37 -12.69 -2.23 3.86
N MET A 38 -13.35 -3.08 3.08
CA MET A 38 -12.69 -3.84 2.02
C MET A 38 -12.21 -2.92 0.89
N SER A 39 -13.05 -1.98 0.47
CA SER A 39 -12.69 -0.98 -0.54
C SER A 39 -11.55 -0.09 -0.04
N GLU A 40 -11.62 0.39 1.19
CA GLU A 40 -10.59 1.24 1.79
C GLU A 40 -9.23 0.53 1.94
N LEU A 41 -9.22 -0.74 2.36
CA LEU A 41 -8.00 -1.56 2.41
C LEU A 41 -7.30 -1.72 1.05
N LEU A 42 -8.04 -1.59 -0.04
CA LEU A 42 -7.52 -1.77 -1.40
C LEU A 42 -7.17 -0.44 -2.08
N TRP A 43 -7.86 0.67 -1.74
CA TRP A 43 -7.82 1.89 -2.52
C TRP A 43 -7.34 3.14 -1.78
N SER A 44 -7.25 3.13 -0.43
CA SER A 44 -6.80 4.30 0.33
C SER A 44 -5.30 4.53 0.20
N ASP A 45 -4.90 5.80 0.14
CA ASP A 45 -3.50 6.21 0.02
C ASP A 45 -3.07 7.12 1.20
N PRO A 46 -1.81 7.07 1.65
CA PRO A 46 -1.29 8.04 2.60
C PRO A 46 -1.17 9.43 1.96
N CYS A 47 -1.20 10.47 2.79
CA CYS A 47 -0.91 11.85 2.37
C CYS A 47 -0.05 12.56 3.42
N LYS A 48 0.58 13.66 3.03
CA LYS A 48 1.50 14.41 3.92
C LYS A 48 0.78 15.21 4.99
N GLU A 49 -0.41 15.68 4.68
CA GLU A 49 -1.19 16.52 5.59
C GLU A 49 -1.99 15.66 6.57
N ASN A 50 -2.13 16.15 7.78
CA ASN A 50 -2.96 15.51 8.81
C ASN A 50 -4.43 15.43 8.41
N GLY A 51 -5.13 14.45 8.99
CA GLY A 51 -6.55 14.21 8.79
C GLY A 51 -6.87 13.26 7.64
N ARG A 52 -8.11 13.29 7.22
CA ARG A 52 -8.67 12.47 6.15
C ARG A 52 -9.20 13.35 5.03
N ARG A 53 -9.03 12.90 3.79
CA ARG A 53 -9.47 13.63 2.59
C ARG A 53 -10.07 12.67 1.57
N THR A 54 -10.87 13.22 0.67
CA THR A 54 -11.36 12.48 -0.49
C THR A 54 -10.19 12.00 -1.33
N SER A 55 -10.23 10.74 -1.72
CA SER A 55 -9.24 10.16 -2.62
C SER A 55 -9.34 10.76 -4.02
N LYS A 56 -8.19 11.02 -4.63
CA LYS A 56 -8.11 11.44 -6.05
C LYS A 56 -8.55 10.33 -7.01
N ARG A 57 -8.67 9.09 -6.52
CA ARG A 57 -9.10 7.93 -7.30
C ARG A 57 -10.62 7.79 -7.40
N GLY A 58 -11.39 8.63 -6.68
CA GLY A 58 -12.85 8.51 -6.60
C GLY A 58 -13.34 7.37 -5.69
N VAL A 59 -12.44 6.53 -5.19
CA VAL A 59 -12.71 5.42 -4.26
C VAL A 59 -11.65 5.37 -3.18
N GLY A 60 -11.96 4.83 -2.00
CA GLY A 60 -11.09 4.89 -0.82
C GLY A 60 -10.96 6.33 -0.30
N MET A 61 -9.85 6.61 0.36
CA MET A 61 -9.59 7.93 0.95
C MET A 61 -8.09 8.20 1.03
N SER A 62 -7.72 9.47 1.27
CA SER A 62 -6.38 9.83 1.68
C SER A 62 -6.33 10.02 3.20
N PHE A 63 -5.30 9.46 3.85
CA PHE A 63 -5.12 9.51 5.30
C PHE A 63 -3.75 10.08 5.67
N GLY A 64 -3.74 10.99 6.65
CA GLY A 64 -2.54 11.65 7.14
C GLY A 64 -1.74 10.87 8.17
N PRO A 65 -0.55 11.39 8.57
CA PRO A 65 0.31 10.77 9.57
C PRO A 65 -0.36 10.58 10.93
N ASP A 66 -1.22 11.51 11.34
CA ASP A 66 -2.01 11.46 12.57
C ASP A 66 -3.00 10.30 12.57
N VAL A 67 -3.66 10.05 11.44
CA VAL A 67 -4.59 8.91 11.25
C VAL A 67 -3.84 7.60 11.33
N ALA A 68 -2.69 7.50 10.66
CA ALA A 68 -1.85 6.32 10.69
C ALA A 68 -1.35 6.02 12.10
N LYS A 69 -0.82 7.03 12.78
CA LYS A 69 -0.34 6.90 14.16
C LYS A 69 -1.46 6.43 15.09
N LYS A 70 -2.63 7.09 15.05
CA LYS A 70 -3.78 6.75 15.88
C LYS A 70 -4.21 5.31 15.69
N PHE A 71 -4.38 4.88 14.43
CA PHE A 71 -4.77 3.51 14.11
C PHE A 71 -3.75 2.47 14.63
N LEU A 72 -2.46 2.73 14.45
CA LEU A 72 -1.40 1.83 14.91
C LEU A 72 -1.39 1.73 16.44
N ASP A 73 -1.49 2.85 17.14
CA ASP A 73 -1.51 2.91 18.61
C ASP A 73 -2.74 2.15 19.18
N GLU A 74 -3.93 2.38 18.64
CA GLU A 74 -5.19 1.73 19.05
C GLU A 74 -5.14 0.20 18.86
N ASN A 75 -4.46 -0.26 17.80
CA ASN A 75 -4.31 -1.68 17.47
C ASN A 75 -3.02 -2.33 18.00
N LYS A 76 -2.22 -1.59 18.77
CA LYS A 76 -0.91 -2.04 19.32
C LYS A 76 0.03 -2.54 18.22
N LEU A 77 0.07 -1.80 17.12
CA LEU A 77 0.95 -2.05 15.97
C LEU A 77 2.06 -1.01 15.91
N ASN A 78 3.19 -1.38 15.32
CA ASN A 78 4.35 -0.51 15.16
C ASN A 78 4.43 0.11 13.77
N LEU A 79 3.91 -0.57 12.75
CA LEU A 79 4.14 -0.25 11.35
C LEU A 79 2.97 -0.68 10.47
N LEU A 80 2.66 0.18 9.49
CA LEU A 80 1.84 -0.14 8.33
C LEU A 80 2.75 -0.31 7.11
N VAL A 81 2.67 -1.45 6.44
CA VAL A 81 3.28 -1.69 5.13
C VAL A 81 2.18 -1.79 4.09
N ARG A 82 2.30 -1.04 3.01
CA ARG A 82 1.33 -0.99 1.93
C ARG A 82 2.00 -0.91 0.55
N SER A 83 1.25 -0.99 -0.51
CA SER A 83 1.72 -0.87 -1.89
C SER A 83 0.91 0.19 -2.65
N HIS A 84 0.33 -0.12 -3.82
CA HIS A 84 -0.65 0.65 -4.58
C HIS A 84 -0.17 1.93 -5.28
N GLU A 85 0.92 2.54 -4.85
CA GLU A 85 1.52 3.71 -5.50
C GLU A 85 2.90 3.41 -6.04
N VAL A 86 3.18 3.87 -7.26
CA VAL A 86 4.52 3.81 -7.83
C VAL A 86 5.45 4.71 -7.03
N LYS A 87 6.60 4.17 -6.63
CA LYS A 87 7.67 4.93 -5.98
C LYS A 87 8.95 4.76 -6.81
N MET A 88 9.61 5.85 -7.16
CA MET A 88 10.75 5.85 -8.10
C MET A 88 11.89 4.94 -7.63
N GLU A 89 12.16 4.91 -6.33
CA GLU A 89 13.16 4.02 -5.71
C GLU A 89 12.59 2.66 -5.29
N GLY A 90 11.34 2.33 -5.69
CA GLY A 90 10.64 1.10 -5.30
C GLY A 90 10.05 1.12 -3.90
N TYR A 91 10.30 2.14 -3.10
CA TYR A 91 9.71 2.33 -1.76
C TYR A 91 9.74 3.78 -1.31
N GLU A 92 8.92 4.09 -0.32
CA GLU A 92 8.93 5.36 0.41
C GLU A 92 8.58 5.11 1.88
N VAL A 93 9.27 5.83 2.79
CA VAL A 93 9.00 5.80 4.23
C VAL A 93 8.36 7.11 4.63
N GLU A 94 7.18 7.05 5.21
CA GLU A 94 6.31 8.19 5.51
C GLU A 94 5.87 8.16 6.98
N ALA A 95 5.17 9.20 7.42
CA ALA A 95 4.60 9.31 8.77
C ALA A 95 5.61 8.96 9.88
N ASP A 96 6.79 9.60 9.86
CA ASP A 96 7.87 9.39 10.83
C ASP A 96 8.25 7.90 10.99
N GLY A 97 8.30 7.17 9.88
CA GLY A 97 8.63 5.76 9.86
C GLY A 97 7.47 4.81 10.21
N LYS A 98 6.25 5.31 10.34
CA LYS A 98 5.07 4.52 10.69
C LYS A 98 4.35 3.90 9.49
N VAL A 99 4.59 4.43 8.30
CA VAL A 99 4.03 3.94 7.04
C VAL A 99 5.15 3.68 6.05
N ILE A 100 5.15 2.52 5.43
CA ILE A 100 6.06 2.19 4.33
C ILE A 100 5.22 1.82 3.12
N THR A 101 5.38 2.58 2.04
CA THR A 101 4.90 2.18 0.72
C THR A 101 6.00 1.38 0.03
N ILE A 102 5.71 0.15 -0.38
CA ILE A 102 6.61 -0.73 -1.12
C ILE A 102 6.02 -1.03 -2.50
N PHE A 103 6.81 -0.91 -3.55
CA PHE A 103 6.38 -1.14 -4.91
C PHE A 103 7.39 -2.05 -5.62
N SER A 104 6.95 -3.27 -5.94
CA SER A 104 7.84 -4.34 -6.41
C SER A 104 7.82 -4.56 -7.93
N ALA A 105 7.18 -3.68 -8.70
CA ALA A 105 7.13 -3.76 -10.16
C ALA A 105 8.06 -2.70 -10.77
N PRO A 106 9.30 -3.05 -11.16
CA PRO A 106 10.23 -2.10 -11.77
C PRO A 106 9.76 -1.71 -13.18
N ASN A 107 10.08 -0.50 -13.61
CA ASN A 107 9.67 0.07 -14.90
C ASN A 107 8.17 -0.15 -15.18
N TYR A 108 7.33 0.25 -14.22
CA TYR A 108 5.90 0.02 -14.26
C TYR A 108 5.27 0.52 -15.57
N CYS A 109 4.41 -0.30 -16.17
CA CYS A 109 3.80 -0.08 -17.49
C CYS A 109 4.83 0.10 -18.62
N ASP A 110 6.04 -0.41 -18.49
CA ASP A 110 7.18 -0.23 -19.42
C ASP A 110 7.55 1.23 -19.70
N GLN A 111 7.16 2.17 -18.84
CA GLN A 111 7.31 3.61 -19.06
C GLN A 111 7.82 4.40 -17.85
N MET A 112 7.58 3.93 -16.64
CA MET A 112 7.79 4.74 -15.44
C MET A 112 9.26 4.87 -15.04
N GLY A 113 10.14 3.96 -15.47
CA GLY A 113 11.56 3.97 -15.14
C GLY A 113 11.88 3.80 -13.65
N ASN A 114 10.89 3.41 -12.84
CA ASN A 114 11.06 3.18 -11.41
C ASN A 114 11.78 1.86 -11.13
N LYS A 115 12.46 1.78 -10.01
CA LYS A 115 12.97 0.53 -9.45
C LYS A 115 11.84 -0.28 -8.80
N GLY A 116 12.02 -1.58 -8.69
CA GLY A 116 11.27 -2.43 -7.79
C GLY A 116 11.98 -2.54 -6.44
N ALA A 117 11.23 -2.81 -5.37
CA ALA A 117 11.82 -3.11 -4.09
C ALA A 117 11.04 -4.18 -3.32
N ILE A 118 11.73 -4.87 -2.43
CA ILE A 118 11.15 -5.76 -1.41
C ILE A 118 11.67 -5.35 -0.03
N ILE A 119 10.94 -5.71 1.02
CA ILE A 119 11.37 -5.51 2.40
C ILE A 119 11.69 -6.87 3.01
N ARG A 120 12.87 -7.00 3.58
CA ARG A 120 13.23 -8.09 4.47
C ARG A 120 13.16 -7.61 5.91
N PHE A 121 12.36 -8.27 6.72
CA PHE A 121 12.30 -7.99 8.15
C PHE A 121 13.16 -8.98 8.92
N THR A 122 14.04 -8.48 9.76
CA THR A 122 14.90 -9.25 10.65
C THR A 122 14.61 -8.87 12.10
N GLY A 123 15.03 -9.73 13.04
CA GLY A 123 14.81 -9.53 14.46
C GLY A 123 13.68 -10.41 15.03
N LYS A 124 13.70 -10.62 16.35
CA LYS A 124 12.70 -11.38 17.10
C LYS A 124 11.70 -10.45 17.78
N ASP A 125 12.19 -9.54 18.60
CA ASP A 125 11.37 -8.66 19.43
C ASP A 125 11.04 -7.36 18.71
N LYS A 126 11.98 -6.81 17.94
CA LYS A 126 11.80 -5.65 17.09
C LYS A 126 12.14 -6.04 15.65
N LEU A 127 11.15 -5.93 14.78
CA LEU A 127 11.33 -6.19 13.36
C LEU A 127 11.92 -4.95 12.69
N GLU A 128 13.12 -5.08 12.14
CA GLU A 128 13.80 -4.01 11.42
C GLU A 128 13.68 -4.21 9.91
N PRO A 129 13.22 -3.19 9.16
CA PRO A 129 13.09 -3.28 7.70
C PRO A 129 14.44 -3.09 7.02
N GLU A 130 14.78 -4.01 6.12
CA GLU A 130 15.87 -3.88 5.17
C GLU A 130 15.28 -3.80 3.77
N PHE A 131 15.62 -2.75 3.01
CA PHE A 131 15.11 -2.55 1.66
C PHE A 131 16.09 -3.10 0.63
N ILE A 132 15.63 -4.01 -0.21
CA ILE A 132 16.37 -4.59 -1.32
C ILE A 132 15.75 -4.06 -2.61
N LYS A 133 16.49 -3.26 -3.36
CA LYS A 133 16.07 -2.66 -4.63
C LYS A 133 16.58 -3.46 -5.82
N PHE A 134 15.83 -3.45 -6.90
CA PHE A 134 16.22 -4.09 -8.16
C PHE A 134 15.66 -3.34 -9.36
N GLU A 135 16.35 -3.48 -10.47
CA GLU A 135 15.97 -2.93 -11.77
C GLU A 135 15.12 -3.93 -12.56
N ASN A 136 14.46 -3.46 -13.62
CA ASN A 136 13.75 -4.34 -14.53
C ASN A 136 14.72 -5.15 -15.38
N SER A 137 14.30 -6.36 -15.73
CA SER A 137 14.94 -7.11 -16.83
C SER A 137 14.55 -6.50 -18.17
N PRO A 138 15.40 -6.67 -19.22
CA PRO A 138 15.01 -6.28 -20.57
C PRO A 138 13.68 -6.94 -20.97
N HIS A 139 12.82 -6.17 -21.62
CA HIS A 139 11.56 -6.70 -22.13
C HIS A 139 11.84 -7.79 -23.19
N PRO A 140 11.14 -8.94 -23.15
CA PRO A 140 11.24 -9.92 -24.24
C PRO A 140 10.81 -9.30 -25.57
N ASP A 141 11.48 -9.64 -26.66
CA ASP A 141 11.11 -9.20 -28.00
C ASP A 141 9.87 -9.98 -28.50
N ILE A 142 8.75 -9.72 -27.85
CA ILE A 142 7.45 -10.32 -28.17
C ILE A 142 6.52 -9.19 -28.60
N PRO A 143 5.96 -9.23 -29.83
CA PRO A 143 5.04 -8.19 -30.28
C PRO A 143 3.78 -8.14 -29.40
N ILE A 144 3.47 -6.95 -28.86
CA ILE A 144 2.25 -6.71 -28.11
C ILE A 144 1.06 -6.96 -29.02
N ARG A 145 0.14 -7.83 -28.62
CA ARG A 145 -1.06 -8.11 -29.39
C ARG A 145 -1.96 -6.87 -29.41
N LYS A 146 -2.29 -6.35 -30.60
CA LYS A 146 -3.05 -5.12 -30.82
C LYS A 146 -4.42 -5.03 -30.10
N TYR A 147 -5.02 -6.15 -29.71
CA TYR A 147 -6.28 -6.15 -29.00
C TYR A 147 -6.19 -5.86 -27.47
N MET A 148 -4.98 -5.68 -26.94
CA MET A 148 -4.79 -5.20 -25.57
C MET A 148 -4.75 -3.67 -25.45
N MET A 149 -4.84 -2.93 -26.56
CA MET A 149 -4.74 -1.47 -26.59
C MET A 149 -6.03 -0.66 -26.38
N PRO A 150 -7.28 -1.19 -26.37
CA PRO A 150 -8.45 -0.31 -26.31
C PRO A 150 -8.78 0.30 -24.94
N PHE A 151 -8.02 0.03 -23.88
CA PHE A 151 -8.36 0.46 -22.53
C PHE A 151 -7.28 1.31 -21.83
N MET A 152 -6.39 1.93 -22.59
CA MET A 152 -5.39 2.86 -22.05
C MET A 152 -5.69 4.30 -22.49
N PHE A 153 -6.88 4.81 -22.11
CA PHE A 153 -7.16 6.25 -22.11
C PHE A 153 -7.94 6.64 -20.86
#